data_9c8dc93b37c2607d2751da14e598405e
#
_entry.id   9c8dc93b37c2607d2751da14e598405e
#
_cell.length_a   1.000
_cell.length_b   1.000
_cell.length_c   1.000
_cell.angle_alpha   90.00
_cell.angle_beta   90.00
_cell.angle_gamma   90.00
#
_symmetry.space_group_name_H-M   'P 1'
#
loop_
_entity.id
_entity.type
_entity.pdbx_description
1 polymer ?
#
loop_
_entity_poly.entity_id
_entity_poly.type
_entity_poly.pdbx_seq_one_letter_code
_entity_poly.pdbx_strand_id
1 'polypeptide(L)'
;TRVENVGIDRIRVPGVADLDAVVGDNFLVGLQPAITHDTRDFPFMPSEGHFFQASFEQVWGDFQYPRVEVDLRKYFLLWQRPDGSGRHTLGLSIASGWTGKDTPIFEHFFLGGATTIRGFTFRGASPIENSVTVGGEFQIYGSAEYYFPITADDMVKGVVFCDYGTVEKDLTVN
;
A
#
# COMPACT_ATOMS: atom_id res chain seq x y z
N THR A 1 -2.09 19.20 -1.67
CA THR A 1 -2.57 19.54 -3.02
C THR A 1 -1.60 18.98 -4.04
N ARG A 2 -2.11 18.24 -5.03
CA ARG A 2 -1.37 17.66 -6.15
C ARG A 2 -1.84 18.34 -7.43
N VAL A 3 -0.91 18.68 -8.31
CA VAL A 3 -1.20 19.12 -9.69
C VAL A 3 -0.28 18.30 -10.58
N GLU A 4 -0.84 17.55 -11.51
CA GLU A 4 -0.09 16.58 -12.32
C GLU A 4 -0.60 16.57 -13.75
N ASN A 5 0.31 16.38 -14.70
CA ASN A 5 -0.01 16.12 -16.09
C ASN A 5 0.63 14.79 -16.49
N VAL A 6 -0.18 13.80 -16.83
CA VAL A 6 0.25 12.45 -17.18
C VAL A 6 0.05 12.24 -18.68
N GLY A 7 1.15 12.21 -19.43
CA GLY A 7 1.13 11.92 -20.87
C GLY A 7 1.30 10.43 -21.16
N ILE A 8 0.39 9.84 -21.94
CA ILE A 8 0.47 8.45 -22.42
C ILE A 8 0.43 8.45 -23.95
N ASP A 9 1.60 8.30 -24.56
CA ASP A 9 1.75 8.46 -26.03
C ASP A 9 1.29 7.24 -26.83
N ARG A 10 1.40 6.03 -26.26
CA ARG A 10 1.13 4.79 -27.00
C ARG A 10 0.81 3.60 -26.12
N ILE A 11 -0.24 2.87 -26.49
CA ILE A 11 -0.58 1.56 -25.92
C ILE A 11 -0.03 0.45 -26.82
N ARG A 12 0.66 -0.52 -26.21
CA ARG A 12 1.24 -1.67 -26.94
C ARG A 12 0.31 -2.88 -27.01
N VAL A 13 -0.68 -2.94 -26.15
CA VAL A 13 -1.65 -4.05 -26.06
C VAL A 13 -3.06 -3.48 -26.22
N PRO A 14 -3.64 -3.55 -27.43
CA PRO A 14 -5.00 -3.07 -27.68
C PRO A 14 -6.03 -4.01 -27.02
N GLY A 15 -7.21 -3.47 -26.74
CA GLY A 15 -8.37 -4.26 -26.26
C GLY A 15 -8.50 -4.34 -24.74
N VAL A 16 -7.78 -3.50 -23.99
CA VAL A 16 -8.05 -3.20 -22.57
C VAL A 16 -8.67 -1.80 -22.54
N ALA A 17 -9.99 -1.73 -22.30
CA ALA A 17 -10.76 -0.48 -22.41
C ALA A 17 -10.20 0.65 -21.52
N ASP A 18 -9.73 0.30 -20.32
CA ASP A 18 -9.17 1.24 -19.36
C ASP A 18 -7.83 1.85 -19.83
N LEU A 19 -7.07 1.12 -20.64
CA LEU A 19 -5.85 1.67 -21.28
C LEU A 19 -6.18 2.61 -22.43
N ASP A 20 -7.17 2.28 -23.26
CA ASP A 20 -7.57 3.10 -24.39
C ASP A 20 -8.15 4.45 -23.94
N ALA A 21 -8.80 4.48 -22.75
CA ALA A 21 -9.39 5.68 -22.17
C ALA A 21 -8.35 6.71 -21.67
N VAL A 22 -7.10 6.32 -21.41
CA VAL A 22 -6.08 7.19 -20.84
C VAL A 22 -5.03 7.68 -21.82
N VAL A 23 -5.19 7.38 -23.13
CA VAL A 23 -4.27 7.84 -24.18
C VAL A 23 -4.34 9.35 -24.35
N GLY A 24 -3.19 10.01 -24.39
CA GLY A 24 -3.05 11.45 -24.51
C GLY A 24 -2.51 12.12 -23.24
N ASP A 25 -2.66 13.43 -23.18
CA ASP A 25 -2.29 14.21 -22.00
C ASP A 25 -3.49 14.27 -21.04
N ASN A 26 -3.29 13.84 -19.80
CA ASN A 26 -4.32 13.82 -18.76
C ASN A 26 -3.94 14.80 -17.66
N PHE A 27 -4.73 15.82 -17.43
CA PHE A 27 -4.52 16.83 -16.39
C PHE A 27 -5.35 16.48 -15.13
N LEU A 28 -4.68 16.39 -13.99
CA LEU A 28 -5.29 16.05 -12.71
C LEU A 28 -4.93 17.08 -11.62
N VAL A 29 -5.90 17.43 -10.79
CA VAL A 29 -5.72 18.24 -9.58
C VAL A 29 -6.35 17.52 -8.41
N GLY A 30 -5.57 17.25 -7.36
CA GLY A 30 -6.03 16.56 -6.16
C GLY A 30 -5.89 17.41 -4.89
N LEU A 31 -6.87 17.32 -4.01
CA LEU A 31 -6.83 17.82 -2.64
C LEU A 31 -6.89 16.64 -1.69
N GLN A 32 -5.83 16.45 -0.89
CA GLN A 32 -5.68 15.30 0.01
C GLN A 32 -5.45 15.77 1.47
N PRO A 33 -6.49 15.92 2.29
CA PRO A 33 -6.34 15.95 3.73
C PRO A 33 -5.94 14.57 4.27
N ALA A 34 -5.09 14.57 5.31
CA ALA A 34 -4.67 13.36 6.00
C ALA A 34 -4.61 13.59 7.51
N ILE A 35 -4.89 12.54 8.26
CA ILE A 35 -4.74 12.49 9.72
C ILE A 35 -3.72 11.41 10.03
N THR A 36 -2.73 11.74 10.85
CA THR A 36 -1.69 10.81 11.29
C THR A 36 -1.57 10.84 12.80
N HIS A 37 -1.49 9.66 13.41
CA HIS A 37 -1.22 9.49 14.82
C HIS A 37 -0.12 8.43 15.00
N ASP A 38 1.00 8.82 15.57
CA ASP A 38 2.19 7.99 15.73
C ASP A 38 2.66 7.99 17.18
N THR A 39 2.66 6.82 17.80
CA THR A 39 3.12 6.59 19.18
C THR A 39 4.23 5.55 19.26
N ARG A 40 4.85 5.21 18.13
CA ARG A 40 5.95 4.25 18.09
C ARG A 40 7.15 4.79 18.85
N ASP A 41 7.84 3.91 19.57
CA ASP A 41 9.08 4.23 20.29
C ASP A 41 10.19 4.70 19.32
N PHE A 42 10.29 4.05 18.16
CA PHE A 42 11.20 4.44 17.07
C PHE A 42 10.47 4.40 15.73
N PRO A 43 10.64 5.39 14.85
CA PRO A 43 10.06 5.38 13.50
C PRO A 43 10.60 4.23 12.64
N PHE A 44 11.87 3.87 12.84
CA PHE A 44 12.56 2.79 12.14
C PHE A 44 12.80 1.62 13.10
N MET A 45 12.27 0.43 12.78
CA MET A 45 12.30 -0.79 13.62
C MET A 45 11.69 -0.58 15.03
N PRO A 46 10.42 -0.18 15.13
CA PRO A 46 9.75 0.02 16.40
C PRO A 46 9.61 -1.27 17.18
N SER A 47 9.66 -1.15 18.52
CA SER A 47 9.46 -2.28 19.42
C SER A 47 8.06 -2.25 20.07
N GLU A 48 7.48 -1.08 20.22
CA GLU A 48 6.15 -0.89 20.80
C GLU A 48 5.48 0.37 20.26
N GLY A 49 4.19 0.53 20.54
CA GLY A 49 3.38 1.64 20.08
C GLY A 49 2.53 1.30 18.86
N HIS A 50 1.99 2.32 18.24
CA HIS A 50 1.18 2.17 17.05
C HIS A 50 1.34 3.35 16.09
N PHE A 51 1.03 3.10 14.85
CA PHE A 51 0.91 4.09 13.79
C PHE A 51 -0.47 3.97 13.16
N PHE A 52 -1.12 5.09 12.97
CA PHE A 52 -2.37 5.23 12.25
C PHE A 52 -2.25 6.38 11.26
N GLN A 53 -2.64 6.15 10.02
CA GLN A 53 -2.81 7.18 9.03
C GLN A 53 -4.10 6.92 8.24
N ALA A 54 -4.89 7.97 8.07
CA ALA A 54 -6.03 7.96 7.15
C ALA A 54 -5.94 9.19 6.25
N SER A 55 -6.17 8.99 4.96
CA SER A 55 -6.24 10.07 3.99
C SER A 55 -7.48 9.95 3.11
N PHE A 56 -7.99 11.09 2.72
CA PHE A 56 -9.02 11.22 1.70
C PHE A 56 -8.51 12.15 0.62
N GLU A 57 -8.54 11.74 -0.63
CA GLU A 57 -8.21 12.59 -1.77
C GLU A 57 -9.42 12.72 -2.67
N GLN A 58 -9.76 13.95 -3.07
CA GLN A 58 -10.66 14.20 -4.17
C GLN A 58 -9.86 14.71 -5.36
N VAL A 59 -9.96 14.02 -6.47
CA VAL A 59 -9.30 14.37 -7.73
C VAL A 59 -10.32 14.95 -8.70
N TRP A 60 -9.87 15.96 -9.44
CA TRP A 60 -10.61 16.64 -10.51
C TRP A 60 -9.69 16.82 -11.72
N GLY A 61 -10.28 17.02 -12.89
CA GLY A 61 -9.59 17.26 -14.16
C GLY A 61 -10.21 16.43 -15.26
N ASP A 62 -9.41 15.77 -16.08
CA ASP A 62 -9.89 14.88 -17.13
C ASP A 62 -10.55 13.63 -16.54
N PHE A 63 -10.18 13.24 -15.32
CA PHE A 63 -10.86 12.24 -14.51
C PHE A 63 -11.31 12.85 -13.18
N GLN A 64 -12.42 12.34 -12.65
CA GLN A 64 -12.95 12.79 -11.36
C GLN A 64 -13.28 11.61 -10.47
N TYR A 65 -12.51 11.45 -9.37
CA TYR A 65 -12.69 10.34 -8.44
C TYR A 65 -12.29 10.70 -7.01
N PRO A 66 -12.96 10.13 -6.01
CA PRO A 66 -12.48 10.10 -4.63
C PRO A 66 -11.48 8.97 -4.43
N ARG A 67 -10.54 9.14 -3.50
CA ARG A 67 -9.58 8.11 -3.05
C ARG A 67 -9.49 8.13 -1.53
N VAL A 68 -9.56 6.97 -0.92
CA VAL A 68 -9.44 6.78 0.54
C VAL A 68 -8.32 5.78 0.79
N GLU A 69 -7.43 6.11 1.69
CA GLU A 69 -6.38 5.17 2.13
C GLU A 69 -6.28 5.17 3.65
N VAL A 70 -6.07 3.99 4.22
CA VAL A 70 -5.88 3.78 5.66
C VAL A 70 -4.67 2.86 5.87
N ASP A 71 -3.79 3.23 6.79
CA ASP A 71 -2.63 2.44 7.23
C ASP A 71 -2.66 2.34 8.76
N LEU A 72 -2.68 1.12 9.26
CA LEU A 72 -2.67 0.79 10.67
C LEU A 72 -1.49 -0.14 10.96
N ARG A 73 -0.68 0.22 11.94
CA ARG A 73 0.43 -0.63 12.41
C ARG A 73 0.44 -0.66 13.92
N LYS A 74 0.66 -1.84 14.49
CA LYS A 74 0.77 -2.04 15.94
C LYS A 74 1.97 -2.91 16.25
N TYR A 75 2.73 -2.50 17.25
CA TYR A 75 3.92 -3.21 17.71
C TYR A 75 3.77 -3.57 19.17
N PHE A 76 4.17 -4.81 19.49
CA PHE A 76 4.12 -5.38 20.82
C PHE A 76 5.49 -5.88 21.20
N LEU A 77 6.09 -5.30 22.24
CA LEU A 77 7.30 -5.83 22.85
C LEU A 77 6.91 -7.09 23.63
N LEU A 78 7.32 -8.25 23.17
CA LEU A 78 7.00 -9.53 23.78
C LEU A 78 7.96 -9.88 24.90
N TRP A 79 9.25 -9.58 24.69
CA TRP A 79 10.30 -9.87 25.65
C TRP A 79 11.53 -9.03 25.39
N GLN A 80 12.29 -8.74 26.46
CA GLN A 80 13.61 -8.11 26.39
C GLN A 80 14.46 -8.52 27.59
N ARG A 81 15.77 -8.36 27.52
CA ARG A 81 16.65 -8.53 28.67
C ARG A 81 16.48 -7.41 29.69
N PRO A 82 16.94 -7.61 30.97
CA PRO A 82 16.85 -6.56 32.00
C PRO A 82 17.60 -5.26 31.63
N ASP A 83 18.61 -5.32 30.78
CA ASP A 83 19.37 -4.17 30.26
C ASP A 83 18.67 -3.45 29.08
N GLY A 84 17.50 -3.93 28.67
CA GLY A 84 16.71 -3.38 27.56
C GLY A 84 17.17 -3.88 26.18
N SER A 85 18.18 -4.75 26.12
CA SER A 85 18.62 -5.38 24.87
C SER A 85 17.87 -6.67 24.55
N GLY A 86 18.11 -7.27 23.41
CA GLY A 86 17.55 -8.56 23.04
C GLY A 86 16.04 -8.51 22.82
N ARG A 87 15.52 -7.46 22.18
CA ARG A 87 14.10 -7.23 22.01
C ARG A 87 13.45 -8.19 21.03
N HIS A 88 12.42 -8.88 21.49
CA HIS A 88 11.52 -9.69 20.68
C HIS A 88 10.22 -8.91 20.46
N THR A 89 9.90 -8.62 19.21
CA THR A 89 8.77 -7.76 18.86
C THR A 89 7.81 -8.47 17.90
N LEU A 90 6.52 -8.35 18.16
CA LEU A 90 5.47 -8.70 17.18
C LEU A 90 4.95 -7.42 16.56
N GLY A 91 5.13 -7.28 15.24
CA GLY A 91 4.53 -6.23 14.42
C GLY A 91 3.32 -6.75 13.67
N LEU A 92 2.23 -6.02 13.72
CA LEU A 92 1.02 -6.27 12.93
C LEU A 92 0.73 -5.02 12.10
N SER A 93 0.46 -5.21 10.81
CA SER A 93 0.08 -4.13 9.91
C SER A 93 -1.11 -4.52 9.04
N ILE A 94 -1.94 -3.53 8.74
CA ILE A 94 -3.01 -3.62 7.76
C ILE A 94 -3.13 -2.29 7.05
N ALA A 95 -3.16 -2.33 5.72
CA ALA A 95 -3.41 -1.18 4.89
C ALA A 95 -4.56 -1.48 3.93
N SER A 96 -5.39 -0.50 3.68
CA SER A 96 -6.53 -0.59 2.75
C SER A 96 -6.62 0.68 1.94
N GLY A 97 -7.03 0.55 0.69
CA GLY A 97 -7.28 1.65 -0.23
C GLY A 97 -8.53 1.39 -1.05
N TRP A 98 -9.28 2.43 -1.29
CA TRP A 98 -10.42 2.44 -2.20
C TRP A 98 -10.40 3.70 -3.05
N THR A 99 -10.77 3.55 -4.33
CA THR A 99 -10.92 4.66 -5.26
C THR A 99 -12.20 4.52 -6.07
N GLY A 100 -12.71 5.62 -6.61
CA GLY A 100 -13.95 5.64 -7.38
C GLY A 100 -13.81 4.97 -8.75
N LYS A 101 -14.96 4.65 -9.40
CA LYS A 101 -15.03 3.92 -10.68
C LYS A 101 -14.42 4.67 -11.88
N ASP A 102 -14.35 5.99 -11.80
CA ASP A 102 -13.78 6.81 -12.88
C ASP A 102 -12.27 7.03 -12.71
N THR A 103 -11.63 6.22 -11.87
CA THR A 103 -10.18 6.28 -11.63
C THR A 103 -9.44 5.72 -12.83
N PRO A 104 -8.50 6.48 -13.42
CA PRO A 104 -7.71 5.97 -14.53
C PRO A 104 -6.78 4.86 -14.07
N ILE A 105 -6.47 3.92 -14.96
CA ILE A 105 -5.67 2.72 -14.67
C ILE A 105 -4.30 3.01 -14.05
N PHE A 106 -3.68 4.13 -14.37
CA PHE A 106 -2.39 4.51 -13.80
C PHE A 106 -2.47 4.95 -12.33
N GLU A 107 -3.68 5.21 -11.82
CA GLU A 107 -3.99 5.51 -10.42
C GLU A 107 -4.60 4.33 -9.65
N HIS A 108 -4.79 3.17 -10.30
CA HIS A 108 -5.25 1.95 -9.65
C HIS A 108 -4.26 1.46 -8.59
N PHE A 109 -4.77 0.69 -7.66
CA PHE A 109 -3.94 -0.02 -6.68
C PHE A 109 -3.33 -1.28 -7.27
N PHE A 110 -2.11 -1.59 -6.81
CA PHE A 110 -1.37 -2.77 -7.22
C PHE A 110 -0.70 -3.43 -6.02
N LEU A 111 -0.76 -4.76 -5.93
CA LEU A 111 -0.05 -5.54 -4.94
C LEU A 111 1.00 -6.46 -5.56
N GLY A 112 2.00 -6.78 -4.76
CA GLY A 112 3.15 -7.61 -5.11
C GLY A 112 4.45 -6.81 -5.08
N GLY A 113 5.47 -7.44 -4.53
CA GLY A 113 6.80 -6.86 -4.32
C GLY A 113 7.13 -6.63 -2.85
N ALA A 114 8.33 -6.15 -2.60
CA ALA A 114 8.91 -6.05 -1.26
C ALA A 114 8.16 -5.13 -0.28
N THR A 115 7.37 -4.20 -0.79
CA THR A 115 6.67 -3.17 0.01
C THR A 115 5.22 -3.51 0.33
N THR A 116 4.64 -4.53 -0.31
CA THR A 116 3.24 -4.93 -0.10
C THR A 116 3.12 -6.41 0.28
N ILE A 117 3.26 -7.32 -0.68
CA ILE A 117 3.23 -8.76 -0.44
C ILE A 117 4.55 -9.35 -0.94
N ARG A 118 5.42 -9.75 -0.02
CA ARG A 118 6.73 -10.36 -0.30
C ARG A 118 6.55 -11.73 -0.95
N GLY A 119 7.50 -12.13 -1.78
CA GLY A 119 7.44 -13.40 -2.53
C GLY A 119 6.79 -13.28 -3.91
N PHE A 120 6.07 -12.21 -4.18
CA PHE A 120 5.57 -11.88 -5.51
C PHE A 120 6.49 -10.91 -6.25
N THR A 121 6.51 -10.97 -7.56
CA THR A 121 7.15 -9.93 -8.38
C THR A 121 6.41 -8.60 -8.24
N PHE A 122 7.04 -7.50 -8.63
CA PHE A 122 6.40 -6.18 -8.62
C PHE A 122 5.06 -6.21 -9.37
N ARG A 123 3.97 -5.80 -8.69
CA ARG A 123 2.58 -5.86 -9.15
C ARG A 123 2.05 -7.26 -9.46
N GLY A 124 2.80 -8.33 -9.12
CA GLY A 124 2.49 -9.71 -9.51
C GLY A 124 1.32 -10.36 -8.77
N ALA A 125 0.77 -9.70 -7.74
CA ALA A 125 -0.42 -10.14 -7.01
C ALA A 125 -1.66 -9.28 -7.35
N SER A 126 -1.68 -8.66 -8.53
CA SER A 126 -2.76 -7.78 -9.00
C SER A 126 -3.52 -8.39 -10.16
N PRO A 127 -4.78 -7.98 -10.41
CA PRO A 127 -5.58 -8.40 -11.55
C PRO A 127 -4.89 -8.19 -12.91
N ILE A 128 -5.07 -9.16 -13.79
CA ILE A 128 -4.49 -9.15 -15.14
C ILE A 128 -5.61 -9.28 -16.18
N GLU A 129 -5.59 -8.42 -17.20
CA GLU A 129 -6.43 -8.50 -18.39
C GLU A 129 -5.58 -8.53 -19.65
N ASN A 130 -5.88 -9.47 -20.56
CA ASN A 130 -5.14 -9.60 -21.84
C ASN A 130 -3.61 -9.54 -21.65
N SER A 131 -3.09 -10.20 -20.59
CA SER A 131 -1.66 -10.19 -20.22
C SER A 131 -1.11 -8.84 -19.74
N VAL A 132 -1.97 -7.86 -19.44
CA VAL A 132 -1.61 -6.59 -18.84
C VAL A 132 -2.07 -6.57 -17.39
N THR A 133 -1.21 -6.16 -16.47
CA THR A 133 -1.58 -5.93 -15.07
C THR A 133 -2.36 -4.62 -14.98
N VAL A 134 -3.66 -4.71 -14.68
CA VAL A 134 -4.58 -3.57 -14.67
C VAL A 134 -4.80 -2.98 -13.28
N GLY A 135 -4.41 -3.71 -12.22
CA GLY A 135 -4.68 -3.28 -10.84
C GLY A 135 -6.16 -3.31 -10.50
N GLY A 136 -6.57 -2.50 -9.53
CA GLY A 136 -7.96 -2.41 -9.10
C GLY A 136 -8.29 -1.16 -8.31
N GLU A 137 -9.59 -0.94 -8.12
CA GLU A 137 -10.14 0.20 -7.37
C GLU A 137 -10.12 -0.02 -5.86
N PHE A 138 -9.96 -1.25 -5.42
CA PHE A 138 -9.88 -1.61 -4.01
C PHE A 138 -8.67 -2.49 -3.73
N GLN A 139 -7.99 -2.21 -2.62
CA GLN A 139 -6.97 -3.09 -2.07
C GLN A 139 -7.10 -3.24 -0.57
N ILE A 140 -6.69 -4.38 -0.06
CA ILE A 140 -6.42 -4.60 1.34
C ILE A 140 -5.23 -5.55 1.47
N TYR A 141 -4.27 -5.21 2.29
CA TYR A 141 -3.13 -6.07 2.58
C TYR A 141 -2.58 -5.81 3.97
N GLY A 142 -1.81 -6.75 4.47
CA GLY A 142 -1.20 -6.63 5.76
C GLY A 142 -0.14 -7.68 6.00
N SER A 143 0.53 -7.54 7.13
CA SER A 143 1.60 -8.43 7.55
C SER A 143 1.57 -8.68 9.05
N ALA A 144 1.93 -9.89 9.43
CA ALA A 144 2.33 -10.26 10.79
C ALA A 144 3.82 -10.59 10.77
N GLU A 145 4.60 -9.90 11.60
CA GLU A 145 6.06 -9.99 11.61
C GLU A 145 6.57 -10.22 13.03
N TYR A 146 7.35 -11.26 13.20
CA TYR A 146 8.06 -11.52 14.46
C TYR A 146 9.54 -11.23 14.31
N TYR A 147 10.01 -10.22 15.02
CA TYR A 147 11.41 -9.81 15.05
C TYR A 147 12.11 -10.39 16.26
N PHE A 148 13.29 -10.97 16.06
CA PHE A 148 14.14 -11.51 17.12
C PHE A 148 15.60 -11.09 16.92
N PRO A 149 16.35 -10.84 18.02
CA PRO A 149 17.74 -10.45 17.94
C PRO A 149 18.63 -11.63 17.49
N ILE A 150 19.55 -11.39 16.55
CA ILE A 150 20.61 -12.33 16.17
C ILE A 150 21.89 -11.98 16.92
N THR A 151 22.20 -10.69 17.04
CA THR A 151 23.37 -10.20 17.77
C THR A 151 22.97 -9.68 19.15
N ALA A 152 23.91 -9.70 20.09
CA ALA A 152 23.65 -9.30 21.47
C ALA A 152 23.35 -7.79 21.64
N ASP A 153 23.80 -6.99 20.69
CA ASP A 153 23.63 -5.53 20.62
C ASP A 153 22.39 -5.07 19.86
N ASP A 154 21.53 -6.03 19.43
CA ASP A 154 20.32 -5.78 18.63
C ASP A 154 20.56 -5.12 17.25
N MET A 155 21.82 -5.04 16.79
CA MET A 155 22.14 -4.44 15.49
C MET A 155 21.68 -5.31 14.31
N VAL A 156 21.69 -6.63 14.49
CA VAL A 156 21.18 -7.59 13.50
C VAL A 156 20.00 -8.33 14.08
N LYS A 157 18.85 -8.24 13.42
CA LYS A 157 17.61 -8.92 13.79
C LYS A 157 17.17 -9.85 12.67
N GLY A 158 16.65 -11.01 13.05
CA GLY A 158 15.91 -11.88 12.16
C GLY A 158 14.43 -11.51 12.17
N VAL A 159 13.74 -11.82 11.07
CA VAL A 159 12.29 -11.67 10.97
C VAL A 159 11.67 -12.93 10.38
N VAL A 160 10.58 -13.38 11.00
CA VAL A 160 9.64 -14.33 10.41
C VAL A 160 8.36 -13.58 10.14
N PHE A 161 7.83 -13.71 8.94
CA PHE A 161 6.67 -12.93 8.53
C PHE A 161 5.64 -13.77 7.77
N CYS A 162 4.40 -13.26 7.78
CA CYS A 162 3.29 -13.74 6.98
C CYS A 162 2.57 -12.53 6.39
N ASP A 163 2.58 -12.43 5.05
CA ASP A 163 1.90 -11.38 4.31
C ASP A 163 0.59 -11.92 3.73
N TYR A 164 -0.42 -11.08 3.68
CA TYR A 164 -1.71 -11.38 3.06
C TYR A 164 -2.28 -10.14 2.38
N GLY A 165 -3.13 -10.35 1.38
CA GLY A 165 -3.82 -9.25 0.74
C GLY A 165 -4.51 -9.63 -0.56
N THR A 166 -5.35 -8.72 -1.04
CA THR A 166 -6.02 -8.81 -2.34
C THR A 166 -6.17 -7.42 -2.95
N VAL A 167 -6.27 -7.40 -4.27
CA VAL A 167 -6.69 -6.25 -5.08
C VAL A 167 -7.89 -6.68 -5.91
N GLU A 168 -8.96 -5.92 -5.81
CA GLU A 168 -10.18 -6.17 -6.56
C GLU A 168 -10.42 -5.04 -7.57
N LYS A 169 -10.93 -5.40 -8.76
CA LYS A 169 -11.22 -4.42 -9.81
C LYS A 169 -12.28 -3.42 -9.37
N ASP A 170 -13.32 -3.91 -8.69
CA ASP A 170 -14.39 -3.11 -8.11
C ASP A 170 -14.86 -3.73 -6.77
N LEU A 171 -15.57 -2.94 -5.97
CA LEU A 171 -16.19 -3.38 -4.72
C LEU A 171 -17.61 -3.94 -4.94
N THR A 172 -17.94 -4.51 -6.09
CA THR A 172 -19.22 -5.21 -6.26
C THR A 172 -19.20 -6.52 -5.48
N VAL A 173 -19.78 -6.46 -4.28
CA VAL A 173 -20.11 -7.66 -3.50
C VAL A 173 -21.31 -8.33 -4.18
N ASN A 174 -21.07 -9.44 -4.86
CA ASN A 174 -22.13 -10.35 -5.33
C ASN A 174 -22.61 -11.23 -4.18
#